data_03d2c90100bd18fe31f20bbdc9808f7e
#
_entry.id   03d2c90100bd18fe31f20bbdc9808f7e
#
_cell.length_a   1.000
_cell.length_b   1.000
_cell.length_c   1.000
_cell.angle_alpha   90.00
_cell.angle_beta   90.00
_cell.angle_gamma   90.00
#
_symmetry.space_group_name_H-M   'P 1'
#
loop_
_entity.id
_entity.type
_entity.pdbx_description
1 polymer ?
#
loop_
_entity_poly.entity_id
_entity_poly.type
_entity_poly.pdbx_seq_one_letter_code
_entity_poly.pdbx_strand_id
1 'polypeptide(L)'
;MEGKYDAARLSHLTDAMILLTDGFGIYKDKKRQQLFKTLARRNGLILLTDSDGAGFVIRNHIKSAIAAKYLKHAYIPDVAGKEKRKAAPGKEGKLGVEGMSPEVLLAALKNAGATIEGESTARGNDQITKQDFVEFGLSGGLNASERRKRLQNRLRLPEHMSANALLQALNLLLSREELAEIVREWDNENGETHG
;
A
#
# COMPACT_ATOMS: atom_id res chain seq x y z
N MET A 1 -5.41 1.15 -11.24
CA MET A 1 -4.14 0.50 -11.65
C MET A 1 -3.46 1.31 -12.74
N GLU A 2 -2.15 1.17 -12.92
CA GLU A 2 -1.41 1.99 -13.87
C GLU A 2 -1.61 1.59 -15.31
N GLY A 3 -1.39 0.35 -15.67
CA GLY A 3 -1.33 -0.11 -17.05
C GLY A 3 -2.13 -1.35 -17.37
N LYS A 4 -2.19 -1.64 -18.68
CA LYS A 4 -2.96 -2.77 -19.21
C LYS A 4 -2.44 -4.14 -18.79
N TYR A 5 -1.14 -4.27 -18.55
CA TYR A 5 -0.53 -5.54 -18.13
C TYR A 5 -0.85 -5.85 -16.67
N ASP A 6 -0.87 -4.82 -15.81
CA ASP A 6 -1.33 -4.94 -14.42
C ASP A 6 -2.80 -5.37 -14.37
N ALA A 7 -3.63 -4.75 -15.22
CA ALA A 7 -5.04 -5.10 -15.34
C ALA A 7 -5.22 -6.55 -15.80
N ALA A 8 -4.49 -6.98 -16.84
CA ALA A 8 -4.56 -8.35 -17.31
C ALA A 8 -4.16 -9.34 -16.20
N ARG A 9 -3.13 -9.02 -15.40
CA ARG A 9 -2.72 -9.85 -14.26
C ARG A 9 -3.83 -9.97 -13.21
N LEU A 10 -4.49 -8.86 -12.88
CA LEU A 10 -5.50 -8.81 -11.85
C LEU A 10 -6.85 -9.38 -12.30
N SER A 11 -7.22 -9.25 -13.57
CA SER A 11 -8.52 -9.73 -14.09
C SER A 11 -8.73 -11.23 -13.95
N HIS A 12 -7.66 -12.01 -13.80
CA HIS A 12 -7.75 -13.43 -13.50
C HIS A 12 -7.97 -13.75 -12.02
N LEU A 13 -7.92 -12.73 -11.15
CA LEU A 13 -7.95 -12.89 -9.69
C LEU A 13 -9.21 -12.27 -9.06
N THR A 14 -9.97 -11.48 -9.80
CA THR A 14 -11.13 -10.75 -9.27
C THR A 14 -12.12 -10.40 -10.37
N ASP A 15 -13.41 -10.40 -10.03
CA ASP A 15 -14.50 -9.93 -10.87
C ASP A 15 -14.74 -8.41 -10.74
N ALA A 16 -13.93 -7.72 -9.93
CA ALA A 16 -14.05 -6.28 -9.75
C ALA A 16 -13.75 -5.52 -11.05
N MET A 17 -14.46 -4.41 -11.26
CA MET A 17 -14.16 -3.49 -12.36
C MET A 17 -12.76 -2.90 -12.20
N ILE A 18 -11.89 -3.12 -13.17
CA ILE A 18 -10.51 -2.60 -13.17
C ILE A 18 -10.47 -1.31 -13.99
N LEU A 19 -10.04 -0.24 -13.35
CA LEU A 19 -9.86 1.08 -13.96
C LEU A 19 -8.38 1.40 -14.13
N LEU A 20 -7.99 1.88 -15.32
CA LEU A 20 -6.62 2.24 -15.64
C LEU A 20 -6.41 3.75 -15.50
N THR A 21 -5.30 4.14 -14.87
CA THR A 21 -4.86 5.54 -14.85
C THR A 21 -4.13 5.92 -16.13
N ASP A 22 -3.59 4.93 -16.85
CA ASP A 22 -2.72 5.14 -18.00
C ASP A 22 -1.46 5.93 -17.59
N GLY A 23 -0.86 5.50 -16.51
CA GLY A 23 0.29 6.15 -15.92
C GLY A 23 0.00 7.64 -15.62
N PHE A 24 0.90 8.51 -16.06
CA PHE A 24 0.72 9.97 -15.91
C PHE A 24 -0.38 10.59 -16.79
N GLY A 25 -1.00 9.84 -17.71
CA GLY A 25 -2.13 10.30 -18.52
C GLY A 25 -3.30 10.79 -17.69
N ILE A 26 -3.51 10.21 -16.50
CA ILE A 26 -4.57 10.60 -15.58
C ILE A 26 -4.55 12.09 -15.20
N TYR A 27 -3.38 12.74 -15.20
CA TYR A 27 -3.26 14.16 -14.84
C TYR A 27 -3.99 15.10 -15.80
N LYS A 28 -4.05 14.75 -17.07
CA LYS A 28 -4.65 15.55 -18.14
C LYS A 28 -6.09 15.10 -18.46
N ASP A 29 -6.47 13.87 -18.12
CA ASP A 29 -7.77 13.29 -18.46
C ASP A 29 -8.83 13.63 -17.39
N LYS A 30 -9.44 14.81 -17.53
CA LYS A 30 -10.52 15.27 -16.64
C LYS A 30 -11.74 14.37 -16.65
N LYS A 31 -12.09 13.74 -17.79
CA LYS A 31 -13.23 12.84 -17.89
C LYS A 31 -12.97 11.57 -17.08
N ARG A 32 -11.78 11.00 -17.18
CA ARG A 32 -11.39 9.82 -16.40
C ARG A 32 -11.32 10.11 -14.90
N GLN A 33 -10.77 11.26 -14.49
CA GLN A 33 -10.78 11.70 -13.10
C GLN A 33 -12.22 11.81 -12.56
N GLN A 34 -13.15 12.38 -13.33
CA GLN A 34 -14.54 12.49 -12.93
C GLN A 34 -15.24 11.12 -12.83
N LEU A 35 -14.94 10.21 -13.74
CA LEU A 35 -15.42 8.82 -13.68
C LEU A 35 -14.94 8.14 -12.38
N PHE A 36 -13.64 8.27 -12.04
CA PHE A 36 -13.09 7.70 -10.81
C PHE A 36 -13.79 8.25 -9.57
N LYS A 37 -14.04 9.56 -9.52
CA LYS A 37 -14.77 10.20 -8.40
C LYS A 37 -16.20 9.65 -8.27
N THR A 38 -16.89 9.49 -9.39
CA THR A 38 -18.27 8.98 -9.42
C THR A 38 -18.34 7.54 -8.95
N LEU A 39 -17.47 6.67 -9.48
CA LEU A 39 -17.43 5.26 -9.11
C LEU A 39 -16.96 5.06 -7.66
N ALA A 40 -15.99 5.85 -7.22
CA ALA A 40 -15.53 5.81 -5.83
C ALA A 40 -16.66 6.12 -4.84
N ARG A 41 -17.51 7.11 -5.14
CA ARG A 41 -18.66 7.47 -4.29
C ARG A 41 -19.74 6.38 -4.24
N ARG A 42 -19.91 5.63 -5.31
CA ARG A 42 -20.95 4.59 -5.42
C ARG A 42 -20.53 3.26 -4.84
N ASN A 43 -19.29 2.84 -5.11
CA ASN A 43 -18.84 1.47 -4.88
C ASN A 43 -17.60 1.40 -3.97
N GLY A 44 -16.99 2.54 -3.65
CA GLY A 44 -15.63 2.57 -3.14
C GLY A 44 -14.61 2.32 -4.26
N LEU A 45 -13.35 2.65 -4.00
CA LEU A 45 -12.23 2.44 -4.92
C LEU A 45 -11.04 1.87 -4.16
N ILE A 46 -10.43 0.82 -4.70
CA ILE A 46 -9.14 0.31 -4.22
C ILE A 46 -8.06 0.78 -5.20
N LEU A 47 -7.07 1.50 -4.69
CA LEU A 47 -5.95 1.99 -5.47
C LEU A 47 -4.75 1.06 -5.31
N LEU A 48 -4.37 0.42 -6.41
CA LEU A 48 -3.21 -0.46 -6.50
C LEU A 48 -2.27 0.09 -7.58
N THR A 49 -1.04 0.42 -7.22
CA THR A 49 0.03 0.94 -8.10
C THR A 49 1.31 0.18 -7.83
N ASP A 50 2.28 0.32 -8.71
CA ASP A 50 3.63 -0.18 -8.47
C ASP A 50 4.22 0.42 -7.19
N SER A 51 5.20 -0.25 -6.61
CA SER A 51 5.88 0.16 -5.37
C SER A 51 7.04 1.12 -5.61
N ASP A 52 7.20 1.64 -6.83
CA ASP A 52 8.22 2.61 -7.20
C ASP A 52 7.78 4.07 -7.01
N GLY A 53 8.70 5.01 -7.19
CA GLY A 53 8.42 6.44 -7.06
C GLY A 53 7.34 6.94 -8.01
N ALA A 54 7.24 6.41 -9.24
CA ALA A 54 6.21 6.78 -10.21
C ALA A 54 4.82 6.37 -9.73
N GLY A 55 4.68 5.13 -9.24
CA GLY A 55 3.44 4.62 -8.66
C GLY A 55 2.96 5.45 -7.47
N PHE A 56 3.88 5.90 -6.59
CA PHE A 56 3.54 6.77 -5.48
C PHE A 56 3.11 8.18 -5.91
N VAL A 57 3.67 8.73 -6.97
CA VAL A 57 3.23 10.02 -7.54
C VAL A 57 1.81 9.92 -8.07
N ILE A 58 1.48 8.87 -8.83
CA ILE A 58 0.13 8.60 -9.32
C ILE A 58 -0.84 8.40 -8.15
N ARG A 59 -0.45 7.61 -7.16
CA ARG A 59 -1.22 7.36 -5.94
C ARG A 59 -1.58 8.65 -5.21
N ASN A 60 -0.62 9.55 -5.01
CA ASN A 60 -0.84 10.84 -4.35
C ASN A 60 -1.80 11.73 -5.14
N HIS A 61 -1.72 11.72 -6.47
CA HIS A 61 -2.65 12.46 -7.31
C HIS A 61 -4.09 11.96 -7.14
N ILE A 62 -4.32 10.66 -7.23
CA ILE A 62 -5.66 10.07 -7.03
C ILE A 62 -6.18 10.35 -5.62
N LYS A 63 -5.33 10.22 -4.60
CA LYS A 63 -5.66 10.52 -3.20
C LYS A 63 -6.10 11.98 -3.01
N SER A 64 -5.47 12.94 -3.71
CA SER A 64 -5.87 14.35 -3.63
C SER A 64 -7.23 14.64 -4.29
N ALA A 65 -7.65 13.79 -5.23
CA ALA A 65 -8.85 13.97 -6.01
C ALA A 65 -10.09 13.26 -5.45
N ILE A 66 -9.91 12.24 -4.61
CA ILE A 66 -10.99 11.38 -4.08
C ILE A 66 -10.98 11.44 -2.55
N ALA A 67 -12.16 11.65 -1.94
CA ALA A 67 -12.28 11.69 -0.49
C ALA A 67 -11.87 10.36 0.15
N ALA A 68 -11.09 10.42 1.24
CA ALA A 68 -10.48 9.24 1.89
C ALA A 68 -11.48 8.14 2.25
N LYS A 69 -12.70 8.49 2.64
CA LYS A 69 -13.76 7.53 2.99
C LYS A 69 -14.20 6.63 1.84
N TYR A 70 -13.89 6.99 0.60
CA TYR A 70 -14.23 6.22 -0.61
C TYR A 70 -13.00 5.55 -1.25
N LEU A 71 -11.81 5.73 -0.67
CA LEU A 71 -10.55 5.28 -1.25
C LEU A 71 -9.80 4.37 -0.27
N LYS A 72 -9.58 3.14 -0.68
CA LYS A 72 -8.71 2.17 -0.01
C LYS A 72 -7.40 2.04 -0.77
N HIS A 73 -6.32 1.73 -0.06
CA HIS A 73 -4.99 1.62 -0.65
C HIS A 73 -4.46 0.19 -0.50
N ALA A 74 -4.26 -0.49 -1.62
CA ALA A 74 -3.53 -1.74 -1.67
C ALA A 74 -2.05 -1.48 -1.96
N TYR A 75 -1.16 -2.23 -1.31
CA TYR A 75 0.28 -2.11 -1.47
C TYR A 75 0.87 -3.49 -1.78
N ILE A 76 1.71 -3.54 -2.80
CA ILE A 76 2.57 -4.68 -3.07
C ILE A 76 3.93 -4.50 -2.39
N PRO A 77 4.62 -5.57 -2.00
CA PRO A 77 5.95 -5.50 -1.43
C PRO A 77 6.99 -5.05 -2.48
N ASP A 78 8.12 -4.53 -2.00
CA ASP A 78 9.31 -4.32 -2.82
C ASP A 78 9.98 -5.67 -3.11
N VAL A 79 9.92 -6.10 -4.35
CA VAL A 79 10.58 -7.32 -4.83
C VAL A 79 11.57 -6.94 -5.92
N ALA A 80 12.85 -7.23 -5.68
CA ALA A 80 13.88 -7.01 -6.70
C ALA A 80 13.65 -7.93 -7.90
N GLY A 81 13.74 -7.37 -9.11
CA GLY A 81 13.56 -8.15 -10.31
C GLY A 81 13.18 -7.35 -11.54
N LYS A 82 12.87 -8.11 -12.57
CA LYS A 82 12.46 -7.60 -13.89
C LYS A 82 11.26 -8.40 -14.37
N GLU A 83 10.24 -7.71 -14.83
CA GLU A 83 9.10 -8.36 -15.50
C GLU A 83 9.58 -9.11 -16.75
N LYS A 84 9.03 -10.31 -16.97
CA LYS A 84 9.44 -11.20 -18.08
C LYS A 84 9.38 -10.52 -19.44
N ARG A 85 8.45 -9.61 -19.62
CA ARG A 85 8.23 -8.87 -20.88
C ARG A 85 9.27 -7.78 -21.13
N LYS A 86 9.84 -7.18 -20.10
CA LYS A 86 10.77 -6.04 -20.23
C LYS A 86 12.18 -6.54 -20.59
N ALA A 87 12.88 -5.82 -21.47
CA ALA A 87 14.27 -6.11 -21.82
C ALA A 87 15.23 -5.85 -20.65
N ALA A 88 14.98 -4.79 -19.88
CA ALA A 88 15.76 -4.41 -18.70
C ALA A 88 14.84 -4.18 -17.48
N PRO A 89 15.38 -4.22 -16.24
CA PRO A 89 14.65 -3.83 -15.04
C PRO A 89 14.13 -2.39 -15.15
N GLY A 90 13.08 -2.06 -14.42
CA GLY A 90 12.65 -0.69 -14.22
C GLY A 90 13.75 0.14 -13.54
N LYS A 91 13.58 1.46 -13.48
CA LYS A 91 14.57 2.41 -12.94
C LYS A 91 15.05 2.06 -11.53
N GLU A 92 14.18 1.48 -10.70
CA GLU A 92 14.48 1.09 -9.32
C GLU A 92 14.79 -0.41 -9.17
N GLY A 93 14.83 -1.18 -10.26
CA GLY A 93 15.12 -2.61 -10.23
C GLY A 93 14.09 -3.46 -9.50
N LYS A 94 12.87 -2.95 -9.34
CA LYS A 94 11.76 -3.61 -8.64
C LYS A 94 10.74 -4.18 -9.62
N LEU A 95 10.09 -5.27 -9.21
CA LEU A 95 8.91 -5.79 -9.89
C LEU A 95 7.69 -4.90 -9.61
N GLY A 96 6.95 -4.55 -10.65
CA GLY A 96 5.64 -3.94 -10.56
C GLY A 96 4.52 -4.98 -10.33
N VAL A 97 3.28 -4.51 -10.33
CA VAL A 97 2.07 -5.35 -10.18
C VAL A 97 2.04 -6.50 -11.19
N GLU A 98 2.45 -6.25 -12.45
CA GLU A 98 2.56 -7.27 -13.50
C GLU A 98 3.42 -8.47 -13.08
N GLY A 99 4.50 -8.22 -12.34
CA GLY A 99 5.48 -9.23 -11.92
C GLY A 99 5.13 -9.97 -10.64
N MET A 100 4.10 -9.54 -9.91
CA MET A 100 3.72 -10.17 -8.63
C MET A 100 2.98 -11.49 -8.83
N SER A 101 3.13 -12.39 -7.85
CA SER A 101 2.35 -13.63 -7.82
C SER A 101 0.88 -13.38 -7.47
N PRO A 102 -0.05 -14.28 -7.85
CA PRO A 102 -1.45 -14.18 -7.48
C PRO A 102 -1.67 -14.01 -5.98
N GLU A 103 -0.93 -14.78 -5.17
CA GLU A 103 -1.04 -14.79 -3.71
C GLU A 103 -0.68 -13.43 -3.12
N VAL A 104 0.37 -12.78 -3.64
CA VAL A 104 0.80 -11.44 -3.21
C VAL A 104 -0.27 -10.39 -3.56
N LEU A 105 -0.85 -10.47 -4.76
CA LEU A 105 -1.90 -9.54 -5.19
C LEU A 105 -3.19 -9.72 -4.38
N LEU A 106 -3.61 -10.96 -4.15
CA LEU A 106 -4.79 -11.25 -3.32
C LEU A 106 -4.58 -10.78 -1.88
N ALA A 107 -3.40 -11.03 -1.31
CA ALA A 107 -3.04 -10.53 0.02
C ALA A 107 -3.08 -9.00 0.09
N ALA A 108 -2.55 -8.30 -0.93
CA ALA A 108 -2.60 -6.84 -1.00
C ALA A 108 -4.03 -6.30 -1.06
N LEU A 109 -4.90 -6.94 -1.82
CA LEU A 109 -6.32 -6.58 -1.91
C LEU A 109 -7.06 -6.86 -0.59
N LYS A 110 -6.85 -8.03 0.01
CA LYS A 110 -7.41 -8.41 1.31
C LYS A 110 -7.01 -7.41 2.40
N ASN A 111 -5.73 -7.07 2.46
CA ASN A 111 -5.19 -6.09 3.40
C ASN A 111 -5.78 -4.68 3.19
N ALA A 112 -6.15 -4.32 1.97
CA ALA A 112 -6.89 -3.09 1.67
C ALA A 112 -8.38 -3.16 2.06
N GLY A 113 -8.84 -4.27 2.62
CA GLY A 113 -10.24 -4.49 2.99
C GLY A 113 -11.15 -4.67 1.76
N ALA A 114 -10.65 -5.34 0.72
CA ALA A 114 -11.51 -5.87 -0.33
C ALA A 114 -12.44 -6.93 0.27
N THR A 115 -13.69 -6.92 -0.15
CA THR A 115 -14.63 -8.00 0.20
C THR A 115 -14.24 -9.24 -0.60
N ILE A 116 -13.91 -10.31 0.10
CA ILE A 116 -13.69 -11.64 -0.50
C ILE A 116 -14.90 -12.46 -0.11
N GLU A 117 -15.52 -13.16 -1.04
CA GLU A 117 -16.68 -14.01 -0.76
C GLU A 117 -16.34 -14.98 0.39
N GLY A 118 -17.16 -14.93 1.47
CA GLY A 118 -17.02 -15.78 2.65
C GLY A 118 -16.23 -15.20 3.83
N GLU A 119 -15.62 -14.01 3.73
CA GLU A 119 -14.90 -13.39 4.86
C GLU A 119 -15.46 -11.99 5.23
N SER A 120 -15.97 -11.85 6.44
CA SER A 120 -16.33 -10.55 7.04
C SER A 120 -15.12 -10.00 7.79
N THR A 121 -14.57 -8.86 7.34
CA THR A 121 -13.54 -8.13 8.08
C THR A 121 -14.16 -6.99 8.88
N ALA A 122 -14.80 -7.31 10.00
CA ALA A 122 -15.10 -6.32 11.03
C ALA A 122 -13.81 -6.11 11.85
N ARG A 123 -13.00 -5.10 11.57
CA ARG A 123 -12.00 -4.60 12.51
C ARG A 123 -12.61 -3.47 13.32
N GLY A 124 -12.71 -3.69 14.63
CA GLY A 124 -13.22 -2.73 15.59
C GLY A 124 -12.38 -1.46 15.73
N ASN A 125 -12.76 -0.61 16.66
CA ASN A 125 -12.37 0.78 16.93
C ASN A 125 -10.90 1.02 17.38
N ASP A 126 -9.98 0.11 17.11
CA ASP A 126 -8.58 0.19 17.57
C ASP A 126 -7.66 0.72 16.48
N GLN A 127 -7.83 2.01 16.15
CA GLN A 127 -7.02 2.67 15.13
C GLN A 127 -5.68 3.18 15.70
N ILE A 128 -4.60 2.87 14.97
CA ILE A 128 -3.28 3.46 15.21
C ILE A 128 -3.33 4.94 14.83
N THR A 129 -2.93 5.81 15.75
CA THR A 129 -2.95 7.27 15.60
C THR A 129 -1.57 7.85 15.29
N LYS A 130 -1.50 9.14 14.95
CA LYS A 130 -0.23 9.86 14.85
C LYS A 130 0.51 9.94 16.20
N GLN A 131 -0.24 9.97 17.30
CA GLN A 131 0.32 9.99 18.64
C GLN A 131 1.00 8.65 18.96
N ASP A 132 0.40 7.52 18.56
CA ASP A 132 1.05 6.20 18.66
C ASP A 132 2.33 6.14 17.83
N PHE A 133 2.38 6.79 16.67
CA PHE A 133 3.62 6.88 15.87
C PHE A 133 4.74 7.58 16.60
N VAL A 134 4.44 8.61 17.39
CA VAL A 134 5.42 9.28 18.25
C VAL A 134 5.80 8.37 19.43
N GLU A 135 4.82 7.78 20.12
CA GLU A 135 5.02 6.89 21.25
C GLU A 135 5.89 5.68 20.91
N PHE A 136 5.66 5.08 19.73
CA PHE A 136 6.43 3.93 19.23
C PHE A 136 7.75 4.30 18.53
N GLY A 137 8.15 5.58 18.56
CA GLY A 137 9.37 6.06 17.94
C GLY A 137 9.37 5.97 16.41
N LEU A 138 8.19 5.90 15.77
CA LEU A 138 8.02 5.87 14.32
C LEU A 138 7.93 7.29 13.72
N SER A 139 7.87 8.33 14.56
CA SER A 139 7.87 9.75 14.18
C SER A 139 8.55 10.60 15.26
N GLY A 140 9.16 11.72 14.86
CA GLY A 140 9.72 12.72 15.79
C GLY A 140 11.08 12.41 16.40
N GLY A 141 11.60 11.19 16.31
CA GLY A 141 12.89 10.78 16.87
C GLY A 141 13.99 10.63 15.83
N LEU A 142 15.26 10.65 16.28
CA LEU A 142 16.45 10.48 15.41
C LEU A 142 16.42 9.18 14.60
N ASN A 143 15.96 8.07 15.19
CA ASN A 143 15.91 6.75 14.56
C ASN A 143 14.54 6.43 13.92
N ALA A 144 13.61 7.40 13.85
CA ALA A 144 12.26 7.17 13.38
C ALA A 144 12.21 6.65 11.92
N SER A 145 13.13 7.11 11.07
CA SER A 145 13.24 6.64 9.69
C SER A 145 13.66 5.17 9.61
N GLU A 146 14.65 4.76 10.40
CA GLU A 146 15.13 3.38 10.45
C GLU A 146 14.08 2.44 11.04
N ARG A 147 13.40 2.85 12.11
CA ARG A 147 12.31 2.07 12.71
C ARG A 147 11.17 1.87 11.70
N ARG A 148 10.79 2.91 10.94
CA ARG A 148 9.81 2.76 9.85
C ARG A 148 10.28 1.81 8.77
N LYS A 149 11.54 1.91 8.34
CA LYS A 149 12.12 1.00 7.33
C LYS A 149 12.12 -0.46 7.82
N ARG A 150 12.50 -0.69 9.09
CA ARG A 150 12.44 -2.03 9.71
C ARG A 150 11.02 -2.59 9.71
N LEU A 151 10.02 -1.76 10.04
CA LEU A 151 8.61 -2.14 10.05
C LEU A 151 8.10 -2.44 8.65
N GLN A 152 8.44 -1.60 7.68
CA GLN A 152 8.10 -1.82 6.26
C GLN A 152 8.66 -3.14 5.76
N ASN A 153 9.92 -3.45 6.04
CA ASN A 153 10.54 -4.72 5.64
C ASN A 153 9.84 -5.93 6.30
N ARG A 154 9.57 -5.87 7.62
CA ARG A 154 8.85 -6.95 8.33
C ARG A 154 7.47 -7.22 7.73
N LEU A 155 6.75 -6.17 7.37
CA LEU A 155 5.40 -6.24 6.81
C LEU A 155 5.37 -6.32 5.29
N ARG A 156 6.52 -6.41 4.64
CA ARG A 156 6.68 -6.44 3.18
C ARG A 156 5.98 -5.25 2.49
N LEU A 157 6.10 -4.07 3.10
CA LEU A 157 5.59 -2.81 2.56
C LEU A 157 6.70 -2.09 1.75
N PRO A 158 6.31 -1.24 0.77
CA PRO A 158 7.27 -0.48 -0.03
C PRO A 158 8.12 0.49 0.80
N GLU A 159 9.40 0.64 0.46
CA GLU A 159 10.34 1.53 1.18
C GLU A 159 10.01 3.03 1.02
N HIS A 160 9.43 3.44 -0.11
CA HIS A 160 9.15 4.84 -0.43
C HIS A 160 7.87 5.41 0.21
N MET A 161 7.30 4.70 1.17
CA MET A 161 6.11 5.21 1.87
C MET A 161 6.47 6.39 2.79
N SER A 162 5.70 7.47 2.69
CA SER A 162 5.74 8.52 3.71
C SER A 162 5.21 8.00 5.05
N ALA A 163 5.54 8.68 6.17
CA ALA A 163 5.02 8.31 7.49
C ALA A 163 3.48 8.24 7.52
N ASN A 164 2.80 9.17 6.83
CA ASN A 164 1.34 9.16 6.74
C ASN A 164 0.81 7.99 5.88
N ALA A 165 1.48 7.63 4.79
CA ALA A 165 1.10 6.49 3.98
C ALA A 165 1.32 5.18 4.75
N LEU A 166 2.40 5.08 5.52
CA LEU A 166 2.67 3.95 6.39
C LEU A 166 1.59 3.83 7.48
N LEU A 167 1.24 4.93 8.16
CA LEU A 167 0.16 4.93 9.15
C LEU A 167 -1.16 4.40 8.59
N GLN A 168 -1.52 4.82 7.38
CA GLN A 168 -2.72 4.32 6.70
C GLN A 168 -2.63 2.82 6.38
N ALA A 169 -1.47 2.36 5.90
CA ALA A 169 -1.25 0.94 5.64
C ALA A 169 -1.31 0.10 6.91
N LEU A 170 -0.70 0.57 8.02
CA LEU A 170 -0.72 -0.15 9.29
C LEU A 170 -2.15 -0.30 9.83
N ASN A 171 -2.98 0.73 9.74
CA ASN A 171 -4.39 0.64 10.13
C ASN A 171 -5.22 -0.36 9.33
N LEU A 172 -4.72 -0.80 8.17
CA LEU A 172 -5.33 -1.88 7.39
C LEU A 172 -4.79 -3.26 7.78
N LEU A 173 -3.56 -3.31 8.30
CA LEU A 173 -2.81 -4.55 8.51
C LEU A 173 -2.82 -5.02 9.96
N LEU A 174 -2.77 -4.09 10.92
CA LEU A 174 -2.52 -4.35 12.34
C LEU A 174 -3.51 -3.61 13.22
N SER A 175 -3.77 -4.17 14.40
CA SER A 175 -4.30 -3.42 15.54
C SER A 175 -3.18 -2.60 16.20
N ARG A 176 -3.58 -1.66 17.08
CA ARG A 176 -2.62 -0.91 17.91
C ARG A 176 -1.78 -1.85 18.79
N GLU A 177 -2.41 -2.89 19.34
CA GLU A 177 -1.77 -3.88 20.22
C GLU A 177 -0.72 -4.69 19.46
N GLU A 178 -1.04 -5.20 18.27
CA GLU A 178 -0.08 -5.92 17.42
C GLU A 178 1.12 -5.05 17.04
N LEU A 179 0.92 -3.76 16.76
CA LEU A 179 2.02 -2.84 16.52
C LEU A 179 2.88 -2.64 17.78
N ALA A 180 2.26 -2.50 18.95
CA ALA A 180 2.96 -2.36 20.21
C ALA A 180 3.81 -3.59 20.56
N GLU A 181 3.33 -4.79 20.23
CA GLU A 181 4.10 -6.04 20.40
C GLU A 181 5.34 -6.06 19.52
N ILE A 182 5.19 -5.72 18.24
CA ILE A 182 6.32 -5.64 17.30
C ILE A 182 7.40 -4.67 17.80
N VAL A 183 6.97 -3.53 18.34
CA VAL A 183 7.90 -2.50 18.85
C VAL A 183 8.60 -2.97 20.10
N ARG A 184 7.90 -3.60 21.04
CA ARG A 184 8.49 -4.18 22.27
C ARG A 184 9.55 -5.25 21.98
N GLU A 185 9.31 -6.11 20.98
CA GLU A 185 10.30 -7.10 20.55
C GLU A 185 11.63 -6.41 20.16
N TRP A 186 11.55 -5.29 19.42
CA TRP A 186 12.76 -4.56 19.00
C TRP A 186 13.50 -3.87 20.13
N ASP A 187 12.78 -3.35 21.10
CA ASP A 187 13.38 -2.66 22.24
C ASP A 187 14.11 -3.67 23.16
N ASN A 188 13.58 -4.88 23.29
CA ASN A 188 14.21 -5.99 23.99
C ASN A 188 15.50 -6.46 23.27
N GLU A 189 15.47 -6.66 21.95
CA GLU A 189 16.66 -7.04 21.16
C GLU A 189 17.81 -6.01 21.28
N ASN A 190 17.48 -4.71 21.40
CA ASN A 190 18.47 -3.64 21.56
C ASN A 190 18.97 -3.52 23.00
N GLY A 191 18.22 -3.99 24.00
CA GLY A 191 18.59 -4.01 25.41
C GLY A 191 19.61 -5.09 25.76
N GLU A 192 19.61 -6.22 25.05
CA GLU A 192 20.53 -7.34 25.28
C GLU A 192 21.93 -7.13 24.67
N THR A 193 22.12 -6.12 23.79
CA THR A 193 23.41 -5.84 23.15
C THR A 193 24.32 -4.88 23.94
N HIS A 194 23.92 -4.46 25.15
CA HIS A 194 24.68 -3.52 26.00
C HIS A 194 24.90 -4.06 27.41
N GLY A 195 24.92 -5.40 27.56
CA GLY A 195 25.27 -6.09 28.80
C GLY A 195 26.67 -6.74 28.74
#